data_9989c41bea0bc9dd21cb22c8d413bff3
#
_entry.id   9989c41bea0bc9dd21cb22c8d413bff3
#
_cell.length_a   1.000
_cell.length_b   1.000
_cell.length_c   1.000
_cell.angle_alpha   90.00
_cell.angle_beta   90.00
_cell.angle_gamma   90.00
#
_symmetry.space_group_name_H-M   'P 1'
#
loop_
_entity.id
_entity.type
_entity.pdbx_description
1 polymer ?
#
loop_
_entity_poly.entity_id
_entity_poly.type
_entity_poly.pdbx_seq_one_letter_code
_entity_poly.pdbx_strand_id
1 'polypeptide(L)'
;WKQNVYQHFVYKLCLGNSFTRAAMSDSFTNVEKWRYCSNYWVLPADAMEVLPVLGSNIPLFGIADQEDIIRGYRLNYGALSTMNIPAYQVWHDRDGCVSYYSGFGFMKSQSRLMSQMKPISNLIAVYEARNVIYVKRGGLGFLINMKQDESGPIAMTDNEKKEILQQHFGKFGVGKDQLPYGLSDIPLSFVRTNLTIAELQPFEETLADAISISGAYGIPAVLVPRKDQSTFSNQSTAEKSVYSSVIVPFAKQFCREFTQFLGLESSGYYLDCDFSDVDCLQEGLKEAEE
;
A
#
# COMPACT_ATOMS: atom_id res chain seq x y z
N TRP A 1 -5.30 -13.42 18.33
CA TRP A 1 -6.46 -13.05 17.54
C TRP A 1 -6.30 -11.66 16.89
N LYS A 2 -6.12 -10.58 17.66
CA LYS A 2 -5.98 -9.21 17.13
C LYS A 2 -4.94 -9.10 16.01
N GLN A 3 -3.77 -9.71 16.17
CA GLN A 3 -2.71 -9.69 15.17
C GLN A 3 -3.13 -10.40 13.88
N ASN A 4 -3.83 -11.52 13.96
CA ASN A 4 -4.32 -12.26 12.79
C ASN A 4 -5.35 -11.45 12.02
N VAL A 5 -6.30 -10.80 12.71
CA VAL A 5 -7.30 -9.93 12.08
C VAL A 5 -6.63 -8.75 11.37
N TYR A 6 -5.68 -8.09 12.05
CA TYR A 6 -4.92 -7.00 11.45
C TYR A 6 -4.17 -7.45 10.18
N GLN A 7 -3.44 -8.57 10.26
CA GLN A 7 -2.69 -9.12 9.15
C GLN A 7 -3.60 -9.55 7.99
N HIS A 8 -4.76 -10.12 8.29
CA HIS A 8 -5.78 -10.46 7.31
C HIS A 8 -6.22 -9.24 6.50
N PHE A 9 -6.58 -8.13 7.17
CA PHE A 9 -6.99 -6.91 6.50
C PHE A 9 -5.87 -6.24 5.72
N VAL A 10 -4.64 -6.25 6.24
CA VAL A 10 -3.48 -5.73 5.50
C VAL A 10 -3.29 -6.49 4.19
N TYR A 11 -3.32 -7.80 4.20
CA TYR A 11 -3.19 -8.58 2.96
C TYR A 11 -4.37 -8.37 2.02
N LYS A 12 -5.60 -8.37 2.53
CA LYS A 12 -6.80 -8.12 1.71
C LYS A 12 -6.73 -6.75 1.02
N LEU A 13 -6.45 -5.70 1.77
CA LEU A 13 -6.48 -4.33 1.26
C LEU A 13 -5.25 -3.98 0.40
N CYS A 14 -4.06 -4.48 0.75
CA CYS A 14 -2.84 -4.17 0.01
C CYS A 14 -2.60 -5.10 -1.18
N LEU A 15 -2.93 -6.40 -1.06
CA LEU A 15 -2.67 -7.41 -2.08
C LEU A 15 -3.94 -7.90 -2.79
N GLY A 16 -5.12 -7.48 -2.34
CA GLY A 16 -6.41 -7.87 -2.88
C GLY A 16 -6.90 -9.25 -2.43
N ASN A 17 -6.07 -10.00 -1.69
CA ASN A 17 -6.40 -11.35 -1.23
C ASN A 17 -5.86 -11.59 0.16
N SER A 18 -6.63 -12.28 0.99
CA SER A 18 -6.16 -12.80 2.27
C SER A 18 -6.46 -14.29 2.37
N PHE A 19 -5.54 -15.05 2.93
CA PHE A 19 -5.65 -16.50 3.08
C PHE A 19 -5.50 -16.87 4.54
N THR A 20 -6.58 -17.32 5.16
CA THR A 20 -6.55 -17.78 6.55
C THR A 20 -6.70 -19.29 6.58
N ARG A 21 -5.69 -19.97 7.11
CA ARG A 21 -5.68 -21.42 7.24
C ARG A 21 -6.24 -21.84 8.60
N ALA A 22 -7.17 -22.79 8.59
CA ALA A 22 -7.56 -23.57 9.73
C ALA A 22 -6.73 -24.85 9.79
N ALA A 23 -5.82 -24.96 10.74
CA ALA A 23 -4.97 -26.14 10.89
C ALA A 23 -5.76 -27.29 11.52
N MET A 24 -6.11 -28.28 10.71
CA MET A 24 -6.89 -29.46 11.14
C MET A 24 -6.32 -30.71 10.49
N SER A 25 -6.65 -31.87 11.10
CA SER A 25 -6.30 -33.17 10.52
C SER A 25 -7.10 -33.44 9.25
N ASP A 26 -6.48 -34.09 8.27
CA ASP A 26 -7.11 -34.47 7.00
C ASP A 26 -8.30 -35.45 7.15
N SER A 27 -8.46 -36.03 8.34
CA SER A 27 -9.61 -36.87 8.68
C SER A 27 -10.92 -36.10 8.86
N PHE A 28 -10.86 -34.78 8.97
CA PHE A 28 -12.02 -33.92 9.22
C PHE A 28 -12.30 -33.03 8.01
N THR A 29 -12.94 -33.57 7.00
CA THR A 29 -13.17 -32.86 5.74
C THR A 29 -14.42 -31.98 5.69
N ASN A 30 -15.38 -32.22 6.56
CA ASN A 30 -16.70 -31.62 6.33
C ASN A 30 -17.43 -31.17 7.61
N VAL A 31 -16.76 -30.53 8.56
CA VAL A 31 -17.35 -30.31 9.87
C VAL A 31 -17.07 -28.90 10.40
N GLU A 32 -17.78 -28.55 11.41
CA GLU A 32 -17.62 -27.41 12.29
C GLU A 32 -16.13 -27.19 12.63
N LYS A 33 -15.45 -26.44 11.76
CA LYS A 33 -13.98 -26.23 11.85
C LYS A 33 -13.57 -25.66 13.20
N TRP A 34 -14.47 -24.88 13.81
CA TRP A 34 -14.23 -24.29 15.13
C TRP A 34 -14.00 -25.30 16.26
N ARG A 35 -14.55 -26.52 16.14
CA ARG A 35 -14.35 -27.60 17.14
C ARG A 35 -13.05 -28.38 16.95
N TYR A 36 -12.58 -28.51 15.73
CA TYR A 36 -11.50 -29.43 15.37
C TYR A 36 -10.22 -28.71 14.94
N CYS A 37 -10.29 -27.41 14.78
CA CYS A 37 -9.13 -26.62 14.41
C CYS A 37 -8.26 -26.32 15.65
N SER A 38 -6.99 -26.65 15.55
CA SER A 38 -6.03 -26.35 16.62
C SER A 38 -5.58 -24.90 16.59
N ASN A 39 -5.42 -24.35 15.40
CA ASN A 39 -4.92 -22.99 15.19
C ASN A 39 -5.43 -22.36 13.90
N TYR A 40 -5.56 -21.03 13.89
CA TYR A 40 -5.86 -20.22 12.72
C TYR A 40 -4.65 -19.33 12.39
N TRP A 41 -4.17 -19.42 11.15
CA TRP A 41 -3.03 -18.68 10.68
C TRP A 41 -3.38 -17.90 9.43
N VAL A 42 -3.05 -16.62 9.40
CA VAL A 42 -3.08 -15.83 8.19
C VAL A 42 -1.77 -16.10 7.44
N LEU A 43 -1.89 -16.62 6.22
CA LEU A 43 -0.76 -16.98 5.38
C LEU A 43 -0.28 -15.78 4.56
N PRO A 44 1.01 -15.70 4.21
CA PRO A 44 1.54 -14.62 3.38
C PRO A 44 0.93 -14.68 1.97
N ALA A 45 0.11 -13.69 1.65
CA ALA A 45 -0.72 -13.69 0.45
C ALA A 45 0.09 -13.58 -0.86
N ASP A 46 1.29 -13.02 -0.81
CA ASP A 46 2.26 -12.95 -1.89
C ASP A 46 2.87 -14.31 -2.24
N ALA A 47 3.01 -15.19 -1.25
CA ALA A 47 3.54 -16.54 -1.41
C ALA A 47 2.47 -17.59 -1.74
N MET A 48 1.19 -17.22 -1.75
CA MET A 48 0.08 -18.14 -2.00
C MET A 48 -0.27 -18.24 -3.48
N GLU A 49 -0.40 -19.47 -3.95
CA GLU A 49 -0.87 -19.81 -5.29
C GLU A 49 -2.19 -20.59 -5.20
N VAL A 50 -3.14 -20.26 -6.06
CA VAL A 50 -4.42 -20.97 -6.16
C VAL A 50 -4.27 -22.10 -7.17
N LEU A 51 -4.58 -23.33 -6.77
CA LEU A 51 -4.51 -24.52 -7.62
C LEU A 51 -5.91 -24.82 -8.17
N PRO A 52 -6.13 -24.70 -9.49
CA PRO A 52 -7.40 -25.03 -10.12
C PRO A 52 -7.64 -26.53 -10.15
N VAL A 53 -8.91 -26.93 -10.27
CA VAL A 53 -9.31 -28.28 -10.62
C VAL A 53 -8.96 -28.52 -12.08
N LEU A 54 -8.01 -29.42 -12.36
CA LEU A 54 -7.59 -29.75 -13.72
C LEU A 54 -8.60 -30.72 -14.37
N GLY A 55 -8.92 -30.48 -15.63
CA GLY A 55 -9.79 -31.38 -16.43
C GLY A 55 -11.29 -31.19 -16.24
N SER A 56 -11.72 -30.30 -15.38
CA SER A 56 -13.13 -29.90 -15.30
C SER A 56 -13.42 -28.87 -16.38
N ASN A 57 -14.52 -29.06 -17.10
CA ASN A 57 -15.14 -27.96 -17.79
C ASN A 57 -15.63 -26.99 -16.71
N ILE A 58 -14.83 -25.97 -16.43
CA ILE A 58 -15.27 -24.90 -15.53
C ILE A 58 -16.58 -24.39 -16.16
N PRO A 59 -17.72 -24.50 -15.47
CA PRO A 59 -18.97 -24.08 -16.06
C PRO A 59 -18.88 -22.57 -16.31
N LEU A 60 -18.81 -22.21 -17.58
CA LEU A 60 -18.81 -20.80 -18.01
C LEU A 60 -20.14 -20.12 -17.68
N PHE A 61 -21.18 -20.92 -17.45
CA PHE A 61 -22.52 -20.48 -17.12
C PHE A 61 -23.07 -21.37 -16.00
N GLY A 62 -23.16 -20.80 -14.82
CA GLY A 62 -23.71 -21.47 -13.65
C GLY A 62 -23.04 -20.96 -12.38
N ILE A 63 -23.75 -21.11 -11.25
CA ILE A 63 -23.18 -20.85 -9.93
C ILE A 63 -22.38 -22.10 -9.57
N ALA A 64 -21.07 -22.05 -9.80
CA ALA A 64 -20.15 -23.05 -9.27
C ALA A 64 -19.67 -22.57 -7.91
N ASP A 65 -19.74 -23.42 -6.91
CA ASP A 65 -19.14 -23.15 -5.62
C ASP A 65 -17.62 -23.06 -5.76
N GLN A 66 -16.99 -22.30 -4.89
CA GLN A 66 -15.52 -22.11 -4.92
C GLN A 66 -14.78 -23.46 -4.83
N GLU A 67 -15.35 -24.41 -4.14
CA GLU A 67 -14.82 -25.79 -3.98
C GLU A 67 -14.82 -26.58 -5.30
N ASP A 68 -15.74 -26.28 -6.20
CA ASP A 68 -15.79 -26.94 -7.52
C ASP A 68 -14.68 -26.46 -8.48
N ILE A 69 -14.15 -25.28 -8.26
CA ILE A 69 -13.19 -24.63 -9.14
C ILE A 69 -11.78 -24.71 -8.57
N ILE A 70 -11.64 -24.64 -7.26
CA ILE A 70 -10.36 -24.59 -6.54
C ILE A 70 -10.09 -25.93 -5.86
N ARG A 71 -9.10 -26.67 -6.36
CA ARG A 71 -8.64 -27.92 -5.74
C ARG A 71 -7.94 -27.69 -4.40
N GLY A 72 -7.23 -26.57 -4.29
CA GLY A 72 -6.43 -26.25 -3.11
C GLY A 72 -5.54 -25.05 -3.33
N TYR A 73 -4.63 -24.88 -2.41
CA TYR A 73 -3.69 -23.78 -2.40
C TYR A 73 -2.27 -24.31 -2.23
N ARG A 74 -1.31 -23.59 -2.78
CA ARG A 74 0.11 -23.86 -2.61
C ARG A 74 0.76 -22.66 -1.93
N LEU A 75 1.46 -22.94 -0.84
CA LEU A 75 2.30 -21.94 -0.18
C LEU A 75 3.75 -22.17 -0.59
N ASN A 76 4.36 -21.16 -1.17
CA ASN A 76 5.74 -21.19 -1.66
C ASN A 76 6.67 -20.48 -0.69
N TYR A 77 7.51 -21.22 0.02
CA TYR A 77 8.55 -20.69 0.90
C TYR A 77 9.91 -20.53 0.19
N GLY A 78 9.92 -19.95 -1.00
CA GLY A 78 11.13 -19.88 -1.83
C GLY A 78 11.39 -21.17 -2.62
N ALA A 79 12.59 -21.28 -3.19
CA ALA A 79 12.92 -22.33 -4.19
C ALA A 79 12.92 -23.77 -3.67
N LEU A 80 12.93 -23.98 -2.36
CA LEU A 80 13.21 -25.31 -1.78
C LEU A 80 12.04 -25.91 -0.99
N SER A 81 10.98 -25.17 -0.72
CA SER A 81 9.89 -25.66 0.12
C SER A 81 8.54 -25.18 -0.38
N THR A 82 7.70 -26.13 -0.78
CA THR A 82 6.31 -25.87 -1.14
C THR A 82 5.39 -26.71 -0.27
N MET A 83 4.29 -26.12 0.18
CA MET A 83 3.27 -26.82 0.94
C MET A 83 1.94 -26.72 0.21
N ASN A 84 1.36 -27.86 -0.13
CA ASN A 84 0.00 -27.93 -0.68
C ASN A 84 -1.00 -28.01 0.47
N ILE A 85 -2.05 -27.20 0.41
CA ILE A 85 -3.09 -27.08 1.43
C ILE A 85 -4.43 -27.32 0.74
N PRO A 86 -5.25 -28.25 1.24
CA PRO A 86 -6.59 -28.50 0.69
C PRO A 86 -7.49 -27.25 0.77
N ALA A 87 -8.39 -27.08 -0.20
CA ALA A 87 -9.27 -25.92 -0.26
C ALA A 87 -10.11 -25.72 1.01
N TYR A 88 -10.63 -26.80 1.61
CA TYR A 88 -11.45 -26.74 2.80
C TYR A 88 -10.74 -26.22 4.07
N GLN A 89 -9.39 -26.23 4.08
CA GLN A 89 -8.60 -25.70 5.18
C GLN A 89 -8.31 -24.20 5.06
N VAL A 90 -8.60 -23.58 3.92
CA VAL A 90 -8.24 -22.18 3.66
C VAL A 90 -9.48 -21.35 3.37
N TRP A 91 -9.66 -20.32 4.17
CA TRP A 91 -10.55 -19.23 3.84
C TRP A 91 -9.81 -18.23 2.96
N HIS A 92 -10.26 -18.12 1.71
CA HIS A 92 -9.74 -17.17 0.74
C HIS A 92 -10.68 -15.98 0.64
N ASP A 93 -10.36 -14.92 1.34
CA ASP A 93 -11.10 -13.66 1.31
C ASP A 93 -10.53 -12.72 0.24
N ARG A 94 -11.40 -12.27 -0.67
CA ARG A 94 -11.05 -11.45 -1.84
C ARG A 94 -11.62 -10.05 -1.70
N ASP A 95 -10.87 -9.04 -2.18
CA ASP A 95 -11.28 -7.63 -2.12
C ASP A 95 -12.27 -7.20 -3.23
N GLY A 96 -12.80 -8.12 -4.02
CA GLY A 96 -13.82 -7.84 -5.04
C GLY A 96 -13.31 -7.20 -6.34
N CYS A 97 -12.03 -6.84 -6.43
CA CYS A 97 -11.45 -6.34 -7.69
C CYS A 97 -11.07 -7.51 -8.59
N VAL A 98 -11.73 -7.61 -9.74
CA VAL A 98 -11.49 -8.71 -10.68
C VAL A 98 -10.15 -8.53 -11.38
N SER A 99 -9.37 -9.60 -11.44
CA SER A 99 -8.15 -9.64 -12.26
C SER A 99 -8.49 -10.05 -13.69
N TYR A 100 -8.14 -9.22 -14.66
CA TYR A 100 -8.34 -9.51 -16.09
C TYR A 100 -7.15 -10.23 -16.74
N TYR A 101 -6.09 -10.48 -15.98
CA TYR A 101 -4.89 -11.11 -16.54
C TYR A 101 -5.05 -12.63 -16.62
N SER A 102 -4.87 -13.10 -17.84
CA SER A 102 -4.74 -14.45 -18.40
C SER A 102 -4.96 -15.70 -17.51
N GLY A 103 -5.65 -16.67 -18.02
CA GLY A 103 -5.79 -17.99 -17.45
C GLY A 103 -6.70 -18.00 -16.21
N PHE A 104 -6.22 -18.54 -15.12
CA PHE A 104 -6.97 -18.64 -13.88
C PHE A 104 -6.90 -17.37 -12.98
N GLY A 105 -6.54 -16.22 -13.55
CA GLY A 105 -6.46 -14.94 -12.84
C GLY A 105 -7.76 -14.51 -12.15
N PHE A 106 -8.92 -14.97 -12.64
CA PHE A 106 -10.22 -14.70 -12.02
C PHE A 106 -10.40 -15.35 -10.64
N MET A 107 -9.55 -16.31 -10.27
CA MET A 107 -9.57 -16.95 -8.94
C MET A 107 -8.96 -16.09 -7.85
N LYS A 108 -8.16 -15.08 -8.21
CA LYS A 108 -7.61 -14.09 -7.28
C LYS A 108 -8.17 -12.72 -7.58
N SER A 109 -8.34 -11.91 -6.55
CA SER A 109 -8.60 -10.48 -6.72
C SER A 109 -7.32 -9.71 -6.97
N GLN A 110 -7.45 -8.64 -7.72
CA GLN A 110 -6.38 -7.66 -7.91
C GLN A 110 -6.40 -6.65 -6.76
N SER A 111 -5.23 -6.17 -6.36
CA SER A 111 -5.13 -5.09 -5.38
C SER A 111 -5.78 -3.80 -5.89
N ARG A 112 -6.48 -3.08 -5.01
CA ARG A 112 -6.98 -1.71 -5.28
C ARG A 112 -5.85 -0.75 -5.64
N LEU A 113 -4.65 -0.98 -5.08
CA LEU A 113 -3.46 -0.16 -5.35
C LEU A 113 -3.02 -0.22 -6.81
N MET A 114 -3.39 -1.26 -7.56
CA MET A 114 -3.07 -1.34 -9.00
C MET A 114 -3.74 -0.21 -9.80
N SER A 115 -4.93 0.22 -9.41
CA SER A 115 -5.59 1.38 -10.03
C SER A 115 -4.89 2.70 -9.67
N GLN A 116 -4.12 2.72 -8.60
CA GLN A 116 -3.43 3.87 -8.05
C GLN A 116 -1.92 3.88 -8.33
N MET A 117 -1.45 3.05 -9.27
CA MET A 117 -0.02 2.94 -9.59
C MET A 117 0.61 4.27 -10.00
N LYS A 118 -0.11 5.11 -10.75
CA LYS A 118 0.40 6.43 -11.16
C LYS A 118 0.54 7.40 -9.98
N PRO A 119 -0.50 7.63 -9.15
CA PRO A 119 -0.37 8.42 -7.93
C PRO A 119 0.76 7.93 -7.01
N ILE A 120 0.88 6.62 -6.80
CA ILE A 120 1.94 6.02 -5.98
C ILE A 120 3.31 6.31 -6.59
N SER A 121 3.49 6.10 -7.90
CA SER A 121 4.74 6.37 -8.60
C SER A 121 5.13 7.85 -8.54
N ASN A 122 4.17 8.77 -8.68
CA ASN A 122 4.39 10.20 -8.53
C ASN A 122 4.88 10.56 -7.12
N LEU A 123 4.21 10.02 -6.09
CA LEU A 123 4.64 10.25 -4.71
C LEU A 123 6.06 9.76 -4.46
N ILE A 124 6.42 8.56 -4.93
CA ILE A 124 7.77 8.03 -4.81
C ILE A 124 8.76 8.97 -5.50
N ALA A 125 8.50 9.37 -6.74
CA ALA A 125 9.37 10.25 -7.51
C ALA A 125 9.56 11.61 -6.82
N VAL A 126 8.50 12.19 -6.25
CA VAL A 126 8.58 13.46 -5.50
C VAL A 126 9.43 13.30 -4.22
N TYR A 127 9.24 12.20 -3.47
CA TYR A 127 10.05 11.93 -2.28
C TYR A 127 11.52 11.70 -2.62
N GLU A 128 11.81 10.99 -3.70
CA GLU A 128 13.17 10.77 -4.19
C GLU A 128 13.81 12.09 -4.66
N ALA A 129 13.09 12.90 -5.45
CA ALA A 129 13.56 14.20 -5.90
C ALA A 129 13.89 15.13 -4.72
N ARG A 130 12.99 15.19 -3.72
CA ARG A 130 13.22 15.95 -2.49
C ARG A 130 14.47 15.45 -1.76
N ASN A 131 14.58 14.15 -1.58
CA ASN A 131 15.74 13.55 -0.90
C ASN A 131 17.03 13.92 -1.61
N VAL A 132 17.10 13.81 -2.94
CA VAL A 132 18.27 14.21 -3.73
C VAL A 132 18.58 15.69 -3.54
N ILE A 133 17.57 16.58 -3.56
CA ILE A 133 17.77 18.03 -3.34
C ILE A 133 18.34 18.30 -1.94
N TYR A 134 17.81 17.65 -0.90
CA TYR A 134 18.29 17.80 0.46
C TYR A 134 19.71 17.24 0.64
N VAL A 135 19.96 16.04 0.15
CA VAL A 135 21.28 15.38 0.24
C VAL A 135 22.34 16.13 -0.56
N LYS A 136 22.00 16.60 -1.76
CA LYS A 136 22.88 17.39 -2.64
C LYS A 136 22.85 18.89 -2.36
N ARG A 137 22.16 19.33 -1.31
CA ARG A 137 22.10 20.73 -0.82
C ARG A 137 21.66 21.76 -1.84
N GLY A 138 20.63 21.43 -2.57
CA GLY A 138 19.79 22.42 -3.23
C GLY A 138 20.12 22.71 -4.68
N GLY A 139 21.06 22.08 -5.31
CA GLY A 139 21.28 22.48 -6.67
C GLY A 139 21.70 21.37 -7.62
N LEU A 140 20.83 21.03 -8.56
CA LEU A 140 21.26 20.41 -9.80
C LEU A 140 21.53 21.52 -10.82
N GLY A 141 22.71 21.55 -11.38
CA GLY A 141 23.10 22.59 -12.33
C GLY A 141 24.50 22.37 -12.89
N PHE A 142 24.90 23.28 -13.74
CA PHE A 142 26.21 23.28 -14.34
C PHE A 142 27.06 24.37 -13.73
N LEU A 143 28.30 24.02 -13.37
CA LEU A 143 29.34 24.98 -13.07
C LEU A 143 29.97 25.41 -14.40
N ILE A 144 29.89 26.69 -14.72
CA ILE A 144 30.40 27.26 -15.96
C ILE A 144 31.59 28.17 -15.61
N ASN A 145 32.66 28.01 -16.36
CA ASN A 145 33.78 28.92 -16.31
C ASN A 145 33.41 30.27 -16.91
N MET A 146 33.69 31.34 -16.18
CA MET A 146 33.43 32.73 -16.60
C MET A 146 34.72 33.41 -17.15
N LYS A 147 35.83 32.65 -17.25
CA LYS A 147 37.05 33.21 -17.88
C LYS A 147 36.79 33.49 -19.36
N GLN A 148 37.17 34.67 -19.79
CA GLN A 148 37.14 35.12 -21.18
C GLN A 148 38.48 35.72 -21.56
N ASP A 149 38.90 35.53 -22.81
CA ASP A 149 40.00 36.25 -23.43
C ASP A 149 39.47 37.04 -24.65
N GLU A 150 40.37 37.68 -25.39
CA GLU A 150 40.06 38.43 -26.58
C GLU A 150 39.36 37.58 -27.71
N SER A 151 39.51 36.26 -27.63
CA SER A 151 38.94 35.28 -28.56
C SER A 151 37.62 34.65 -28.11
N GLY A 152 37.16 34.91 -26.86
CA GLY A 152 35.93 34.40 -26.31
C GLY A 152 36.06 33.60 -25.02
N PRO A 153 35.04 32.77 -24.64
CA PRO A 153 35.07 32.00 -23.40
C PRO A 153 36.11 30.88 -23.46
N ILE A 154 36.92 30.79 -22.40
CA ILE A 154 37.99 29.78 -22.24
C ILE A 154 37.35 28.50 -21.60
N ALA A 155 37.58 27.33 -22.21
CA ALA A 155 37.18 26.07 -21.64
C ALA A 155 38.02 25.72 -20.39
N MET A 156 37.39 25.10 -19.37
CA MET A 156 38.11 24.54 -18.24
C MET A 156 39.04 23.41 -18.67
N THR A 157 40.24 23.43 -18.15
CA THR A 157 41.16 22.29 -18.30
C THR A 157 40.72 21.11 -17.44
N ASP A 158 41.18 19.91 -17.79
CA ASP A 158 40.79 18.69 -17.03
C ASP A 158 41.36 18.68 -15.59
N ASN A 159 42.46 19.37 -15.36
CA ASN A 159 43.00 19.53 -14.02
C ASN A 159 42.15 20.46 -13.17
N GLU A 160 41.70 21.59 -13.70
CA GLU A 160 40.77 22.50 -13.03
C GLU A 160 39.46 21.82 -12.69
N LYS A 161 38.91 21.01 -13.59
CA LYS A 161 37.69 20.20 -13.34
C LYS A 161 37.89 19.22 -12.17
N LYS A 162 39.02 18.51 -12.15
CA LYS A 162 39.35 17.55 -11.07
C LYS A 162 39.49 18.26 -9.73
N GLU A 163 40.17 19.42 -9.70
CA GLU A 163 40.36 20.18 -8.48
C GLU A 163 39.05 20.70 -7.90
N ILE A 164 38.15 21.25 -8.73
CA ILE A 164 36.81 21.68 -8.33
C ILE A 164 36.01 20.49 -7.79
N LEU A 165 36.04 19.33 -8.45
CA LEU A 165 35.36 18.13 -7.99
C LEU A 165 35.91 17.63 -6.65
N GLN A 166 37.21 17.61 -6.46
CA GLN A 166 37.82 17.21 -5.19
C GLN A 166 37.46 18.14 -4.04
N GLN A 167 37.43 19.45 -4.27
CA GLN A 167 37.02 20.43 -3.28
C GLN A 167 35.54 20.25 -2.94
N HIS A 168 34.70 20.05 -3.95
CA HIS A 168 33.26 19.86 -3.76
C HIS A 168 32.92 18.58 -2.98
N PHE A 169 33.58 17.46 -3.27
CA PHE A 169 33.35 16.20 -2.59
C PHE A 169 34.03 16.04 -1.25
N GLY A 170 35.18 16.69 -1.07
CA GLY A 170 36.02 16.50 0.12
C GLY A 170 35.86 17.56 1.21
N LYS A 171 35.81 18.83 0.84
CA LYS A 171 35.89 19.94 1.79
C LYS A 171 34.61 20.76 1.93
N PHE A 172 33.76 20.77 0.92
CA PHE A 172 32.53 21.58 0.93
C PHE A 172 31.37 20.83 1.59
N GLY A 173 30.77 21.43 2.63
CA GLY A 173 29.68 20.77 3.27
C GLY A 173 29.22 21.39 4.60
N VAL A 174 28.22 20.76 5.26
CA VAL A 174 27.66 21.14 6.58
C VAL A 174 28.10 20.15 7.67
N GLY A 175 28.95 19.16 7.33
CA GLY A 175 29.56 18.26 8.31
C GLY A 175 30.52 18.97 9.22
N LYS A 176 30.88 18.39 10.39
CA LYS A 176 31.77 19.00 11.39
C LYS A 176 33.13 19.38 10.80
N ASP A 177 33.58 18.64 9.78
CA ASP A 177 34.90 18.83 9.16
C ASP A 177 34.81 19.44 7.75
N GLN A 178 33.67 20.00 7.39
CA GLN A 178 33.41 20.59 6.08
C GLN A 178 33.15 22.09 6.19
N LEU A 179 33.60 22.83 5.19
CA LEU A 179 33.35 24.26 5.10
C LEU A 179 32.05 24.54 4.32
N PRO A 180 31.19 25.48 4.77
CA PRO A 180 29.96 25.82 4.06
C PRO A 180 30.22 26.64 2.77
N TYR A 181 31.46 26.93 2.46
CA TYR A 181 31.88 27.67 1.27
C TYR A 181 33.07 26.98 0.62
N GLY A 182 33.15 27.03 -0.70
CA GLY A 182 34.28 26.60 -1.51
C GLY A 182 35.12 27.81 -1.91
N LEU A 183 36.45 27.64 -1.96
CA LEU A 183 37.36 28.62 -2.50
C LEU A 183 37.74 28.18 -3.93
N SER A 184 37.66 29.09 -4.89
CA SER A 184 38.06 28.82 -6.26
C SER A 184 38.84 30.01 -6.79
N ASP A 185 39.98 29.73 -7.41
CA ASP A 185 40.81 30.72 -8.09
C ASP A 185 40.27 31.04 -9.50
N ILE A 186 39.23 30.29 -9.91
CA ILE A 186 38.60 30.46 -11.21
C ILE A 186 37.24 31.13 -11.01
N PRO A 187 36.87 32.16 -11.78
CA PRO A 187 35.56 32.74 -11.74
C PRO A 187 34.56 31.73 -12.25
N LEU A 188 33.71 31.20 -11.34
CA LEU A 188 32.69 30.19 -11.63
C LEU A 188 31.29 30.80 -11.53
N SER A 189 30.41 30.41 -12.45
CA SER A 189 28.96 30.65 -12.36
C SER A 189 28.27 29.33 -12.24
N PHE A 190 27.28 29.27 -11.35
CA PHE A 190 26.40 28.11 -11.20
C PHE A 190 25.08 28.37 -11.90
N VAL A 191 24.83 27.67 -13.01
CA VAL A 191 23.57 27.72 -13.74
C VAL A 191 22.67 26.59 -13.26
N ARG A 192 21.62 26.93 -12.54
CA ARG A 192 20.63 25.94 -12.12
C ARG A 192 19.87 25.40 -13.30
N THR A 193 19.68 24.09 -13.36
CA THR A 193 18.86 23.40 -14.37
C THR A 193 17.60 22.78 -13.78
N ASN A 194 17.50 22.71 -12.44
CA ASN A 194 16.31 22.22 -11.76
C ASN A 194 15.41 23.36 -11.31
N LEU A 195 14.14 23.06 -11.19
CA LEU A 195 13.16 23.91 -10.53
C LEU A 195 13.52 24.08 -9.05
N THR A 196 13.25 25.22 -8.47
CA THR A 196 13.37 25.43 -7.04
C THR A 196 12.34 24.60 -6.28
N ILE A 197 12.56 24.33 -4.99
CA ILE A 197 11.58 23.63 -4.15
C ILE A 197 10.22 24.37 -4.13
N ALA A 198 10.24 25.69 -4.23
CA ALA A 198 9.03 26.52 -4.32
C ALA A 198 8.30 26.40 -5.66
N GLU A 199 9.05 26.27 -6.76
CA GLU A 199 8.50 26.12 -8.12
C GLU A 199 7.92 24.74 -8.37
N LEU A 200 8.42 23.71 -7.69
CA LEU A 200 7.86 22.36 -7.77
C LEU A 200 6.48 22.23 -7.12
N GLN A 201 6.02 23.22 -6.37
CA GLN A 201 4.76 23.16 -5.59
C GLN A 201 4.41 21.73 -5.09
N PRO A 202 5.37 21.00 -4.52
CA PRO A 202 5.23 19.56 -4.33
C PRO A 202 4.14 19.22 -3.31
N PHE A 203 3.58 20.23 -2.65
CA PHE A 203 2.60 20.01 -1.60
C PHE A 203 1.18 19.80 -2.15
N GLU A 204 0.79 20.54 -3.16
CA GLU A 204 -0.55 20.41 -3.76
C GLU A 204 -0.67 19.16 -4.62
N GLU A 205 0.35 18.87 -5.41
CA GLU A 205 0.38 17.65 -6.24
C GLU A 205 0.45 16.37 -5.38
N THR A 206 1.30 16.34 -4.35
CA THR A 206 1.36 15.19 -3.43
C THR A 206 0.08 15.04 -2.64
N LEU A 207 -0.62 16.13 -2.32
CA LEU A 207 -1.93 16.08 -1.68
C LEU A 207 -2.99 15.48 -2.61
N ALA A 208 -3.00 15.87 -3.88
CA ALA A 208 -3.94 15.32 -4.87
C ALA A 208 -3.72 13.80 -5.07
N ASP A 209 -2.47 13.35 -5.16
CA ASP A 209 -2.12 11.93 -5.25
C ASP A 209 -2.53 11.17 -3.97
N ALA A 210 -2.29 11.73 -2.78
CA ALA A 210 -2.70 11.16 -1.51
C ALA A 210 -4.23 11.04 -1.40
N ILE A 211 -4.98 12.06 -1.84
CA ILE A 211 -6.45 12.03 -1.91
C ILE A 211 -6.93 10.94 -2.87
N SER A 212 -6.30 10.80 -4.03
CA SER A 212 -6.65 9.75 -4.99
C SER A 212 -6.47 8.35 -4.40
N ILE A 213 -5.35 8.09 -3.72
CA ILE A 213 -5.07 6.82 -3.06
C ILE A 213 -6.08 6.57 -1.93
N SER A 214 -6.36 7.59 -1.10
CA SER A 214 -7.34 7.49 -0.01
C SER A 214 -8.74 7.19 -0.53
N GLY A 215 -9.13 7.81 -1.66
CA GLY A 215 -10.40 7.59 -2.35
C GLY A 215 -10.59 6.15 -2.81
N ALA A 216 -9.53 5.44 -3.20
CA ALA A 216 -9.59 4.03 -3.54
C ALA A 216 -10.02 3.13 -2.36
N TYR A 217 -9.84 3.60 -1.13
CA TYR A 217 -10.29 2.95 0.11
C TYR A 217 -11.57 3.55 0.67
N GLY A 218 -12.22 4.48 -0.04
CA GLY A 218 -13.43 5.15 0.41
C GLY A 218 -13.20 6.16 1.54
N ILE A 219 -11.97 6.66 1.70
CA ILE A 219 -11.62 7.69 2.69
C ILE A 219 -11.80 9.06 2.04
N PRO A 220 -12.70 9.94 2.57
CA PRO A 220 -12.91 11.28 2.03
C PRO A 220 -11.67 12.17 2.11
N ALA A 221 -11.52 13.06 1.13
CA ALA A 221 -10.44 14.03 1.06
C ALA A 221 -10.28 14.91 2.32
N VAL A 222 -11.38 15.12 3.05
CA VAL A 222 -11.41 15.92 4.29
C VAL A 222 -10.55 15.31 5.40
N LEU A 223 -10.42 13.99 5.43
CA LEU A 223 -9.63 13.25 6.43
C LEU A 223 -8.15 13.12 6.05
N VAL A 224 -7.77 13.47 4.82
CA VAL A 224 -6.36 13.50 4.43
C VAL A 224 -5.71 14.76 5.01
N PRO A 225 -4.61 14.63 5.77
CA PRO A 225 -3.93 15.78 6.36
C PRO A 225 -3.53 16.82 5.32
N ARG A 226 -3.96 18.07 5.52
CA ARG A 226 -3.68 19.20 4.63
C ARG A 226 -3.41 20.47 5.44
N LYS A 227 -2.79 21.47 4.78
CA LYS A 227 -2.41 22.73 5.41
C LYS A 227 -3.63 23.57 5.82
N ASP A 228 -4.68 23.55 4.99
CA ASP A 228 -5.94 24.21 5.27
C ASP A 228 -6.84 23.25 6.03
N GLN A 229 -7.02 23.50 7.32
CA GLN A 229 -7.84 22.66 8.18
C GLN A 229 -9.32 22.83 7.83
N SER A 230 -9.98 21.69 7.61
CA SER A 230 -11.45 21.65 7.59
C SER A 230 -11.99 21.95 8.98
N THR A 231 -13.21 22.48 9.07
CA THR A 231 -13.88 22.71 10.35
C THR A 231 -14.06 21.36 11.08
N PHE A 232 -14.04 21.41 12.41
CA PHE A 232 -14.22 20.22 13.26
C PHE A 232 -15.50 19.44 12.90
N SER A 233 -16.59 20.17 12.63
CA SER A 233 -17.88 19.58 12.22
C SER A 233 -17.77 18.78 10.90
N ASN A 234 -17.01 19.27 9.91
CA ASN A 234 -16.82 18.56 8.65
C ASN A 234 -15.97 17.30 8.84
N GLN A 235 -15.00 17.35 9.76
CA GLN A 235 -14.17 16.17 10.08
C GLN A 235 -14.98 15.09 10.78
N SER A 236 -15.76 15.43 11.80
CA SER A 236 -16.65 14.50 12.52
C SER A 236 -17.65 13.84 11.56
N THR A 237 -18.31 14.63 10.69
CA THR A 237 -19.22 14.11 9.68
C THR A 237 -18.52 13.17 8.69
N ALA A 238 -17.33 13.53 8.25
CA ALA A 238 -16.55 12.68 7.34
C ALA A 238 -16.09 11.37 8.00
N GLU A 239 -15.68 11.43 9.26
CA GLU A 239 -15.32 10.26 10.05
C GLU A 239 -16.52 9.32 10.22
N LYS A 240 -17.68 9.83 10.64
CA LYS A 240 -18.93 9.07 10.71
C LYS A 240 -19.28 8.41 9.38
N SER A 241 -19.11 9.13 8.27
CA SER A 241 -19.32 8.59 6.93
C SER A 241 -18.40 7.42 6.61
N VAL A 242 -17.11 7.49 6.95
CA VAL A 242 -16.16 6.38 6.74
C VAL A 242 -16.56 5.16 7.57
N TYR A 243 -16.89 5.35 8.83
CA TYR A 243 -17.33 4.24 9.66
C TYR A 243 -18.57 3.59 9.09
N SER A 244 -19.60 4.36 8.75
CA SER A 244 -20.88 3.82 8.28
C SER A 244 -20.82 3.19 6.88
N SER A 245 -20.04 3.77 5.97
CA SER A 245 -20.01 3.32 4.56
C SER A 245 -18.87 2.35 4.24
N VAL A 246 -17.79 2.34 5.02
CA VAL A 246 -16.61 1.51 4.74
C VAL A 246 -16.34 0.52 5.87
N ILE A 247 -16.07 0.99 7.09
CA ILE A 247 -15.56 0.14 8.16
C ILE A 247 -16.60 -0.86 8.64
N VAL A 248 -17.81 -0.39 8.98
CA VAL A 248 -18.89 -1.25 9.48
C VAL A 248 -19.32 -2.33 8.46
N PRO A 249 -19.55 -2.02 7.17
CA PRO A 249 -19.85 -3.04 6.17
C PRO A 249 -18.72 -4.06 6.01
N PHE A 250 -17.47 -3.62 5.99
CA PHE A 250 -16.30 -4.52 5.90
C PHE A 250 -16.20 -5.45 7.10
N ALA A 251 -16.36 -4.92 8.32
CA ALA A 251 -16.31 -5.71 9.54
C ALA A 251 -17.45 -6.73 9.61
N LYS A 252 -18.67 -6.34 9.24
CA LYS A 252 -19.83 -7.26 9.19
C LYS A 252 -19.66 -8.34 8.13
N GLN A 253 -19.11 -7.99 6.96
CA GLN A 253 -18.81 -8.98 5.92
C GLN A 253 -17.78 -9.99 6.43
N PHE A 254 -16.69 -9.52 7.03
CA PHE A 254 -15.67 -10.36 7.65
C PHE A 254 -16.28 -11.33 8.67
N CYS A 255 -17.07 -10.84 9.61
CA CYS A 255 -17.70 -11.67 10.64
C CYS A 255 -18.61 -12.73 10.03
N ARG A 256 -19.41 -12.36 9.04
CA ARG A 256 -20.31 -13.29 8.34
C ARG A 256 -19.55 -14.39 7.61
N GLU A 257 -18.60 -14.02 6.76
CA GLU A 257 -17.84 -14.99 5.97
C GLU A 257 -16.97 -15.89 6.84
N PHE A 258 -16.38 -15.32 7.89
CA PHE A 258 -15.58 -16.11 8.83
C PHE A 258 -16.45 -17.05 9.68
N THR A 259 -17.68 -16.65 10.05
CA THR A 259 -18.70 -17.51 10.68
C THR A 259 -18.99 -18.71 9.80
N GLN A 260 -19.22 -18.49 8.50
CA GLN A 260 -19.51 -19.56 7.53
C GLN A 260 -18.29 -20.49 7.38
N PHE A 261 -17.09 -19.92 7.21
CA PHE A 261 -15.87 -20.72 7.11
C PHE A 261 -15.63 -21.62 8.32
N LEU A 262 -15.90 -21.13 9.52
CA LEU A 262 -15.77 -21.88 10.76
C LEU A 262 -16.85 -22.94 10.95
N GLY A 263 -17.99 -22.81 10.27
CA GLY A 263 -19.16 -23.68 10.45
C GLY A 263 -19.90 -23.42 11.76
N LEU A 264 -19.85 -22.19 12.27
CA LEU A 264 -20.50 -21.81 13.54
C LEU A 264 -22.05 -21.83 13.41
N GLU A 265 -22.58 -21.54 12.24
CA GLU A 265 -24.02 -21.47 11.97
C GLU A 265 -24.74 -22.78 12.30
N SER A 266 -24.10 -23.91 12.00
CA SER A 266 -24.66 -25.24 12.30
C SER A 266 -24.89 -25.48 13.80
N SER A 267 -24.11 -24.79 14.65
CA SER A 267 -24.24 -24.85 16.10
C SER A 267 -25.05 -23.69 16.70
N GLY A 268 -25.64 -22.84 15.86
CA GLY A 268 -26.42 -21.68 16.29
C GLY A 268 -25.58 -20.50 16.79
N TYR A 269 -24.29 -20.47 16.46
CA TYR A 269 -23.39 -19.36 16.82
C TYR A 269 -23.05 -18.51 15.59
N TYR A 270 -22.78 -17.24 15.83
CA TYR A 270 -22.27 -16.31 14.83
C TYR A 270 -21.27 -15.34 15.46
N LEU A 271 -20.37 -14.85 14.67
CA LEU A 271 -19.48 -13.76 15.03
C LEU A 271 -20.14 -12.44 14.66
N ASP A 272 -20.01 -11.46 15.52
CA ASP A 272 -20.45 -10.09 15.27
C ASP A 272 -19.39 -9.11 15.75
N CYS A 273 -19.47 -7.87 15.27
CA CYS A 273 -18.61 -6.78 15.65
C CYS A 273 -19.38 -5.81 16.53
N ASP A 274 -18.82 -5.49 17.68
CA ASP A 274 -19.33 -4.46 18.58
C ASP A 274 -18.70 -3.10 18.23
N PHE A 275 -19.55 -2.11 17.98
CA PHE A 275 -19.18 -0.73 17.66
C PHE A 275 -19.59 0.26 18.76
N SER A 276 -19.99 -0.24 19.94
CA SER A 276 -20.44 0.58 21.08
C SER A 276 -19.37 1.56 21.59
N ASP A 277 -18.09 1.21 21.40
CA ASP A 277 -16.95 2.04 21.83
C ASP A 277 -16.54 3.09 20.77
N VAL A 278 -17.29 3.22 19.66
CA VAL A 278 -16.96 4.16 18.59
C VAL A 278 -17.76 5.45 18.74
N ASP A 279 -17.13 6.48 19.29
CA ASP A 279 -17.77 7.75 19.65
C ASP A 279 -18.57 8.39 18.50
N CYS A 280 -18.00 8.44 17.28
CA CYS A 280 -18.64 9.06 16.13
C CYS A 280 -19.96 8.37 15.68
N LEU A 281 -20.16 7.11 16.07
CA LEU A 281 -21.41 6.38 15.81
C LEU A 281 -22.43 6.57 16.93
N GLN A 282 -21.98 6.88 18.16
CA GLN A 282 -22.86 7.07 19.32
C GLN A 282 -23.50 8.46 19.35
N GLU A 283 -22.85 9.49 18.82
CA GLU A 283 -23.41 10.86 18.76
C GLU A 283 -24.77 10.90 18.02
N GLY A 284 -24.92 10.11 16.95
CA GLY A 284 -26.18 10.05 16.21
C GLY A 284 -27.31 9.27 16.89
N LEU A 285 -27.02 8.44 17.90
CA LEU A 285 -28.04 7.74 18.68
C LEU A 285 -28.60 8.66 19.77
N LYS A 286 -27.74 9.48 20.39
CA LYS A 286 -28.16 10.47 21.42
C LYS A 286 -29.03 11.58 20.84
N GLU A 287 -28.74 12.05 19.61
CA GLU A 287 -29.59 13.02 18.91
C GLU A 287 -30.95 12.44 18.48
N ALA A 288 -31.10 11.14 18.37
CA ALA A 288 -32.35 10.48 18.02
C ALA A 288 -33.22 10.13 19.25
N GLU A 289 -32.65 10.19 20.46
CA GLU A 289 -33.33 9.96 21.73
C GLU A 289 -33.80 11.27 22.41
N GLU A 290 -33.32 12.44 21.98
CA GLU A 290 -33.82 13.77 22.34
C GLU A 290 -34.90 14.24 21.35
#